data_f548687e90bf954295fc8bfe4cd9fd03
#
_entry.id   f548687e90bf954295fc8bfe4cd9fd03
#
_cell.length_a   1.000
_cell.length_b   1.000
_cell.length_c   1.000
_cell.angle_alpha   90.00
_cell.angle_beta   90.00
_cell.angle_gamma   90.00
#
_symmetry.space_group_name_H-M   'P 1'
#
loop_
_entity.id
_entity.type
_entity.pdbx_description
1 polymer ?
#
loop_
_entity_poly.entity_id
_entity_poly.type
_entity_poly.pdbx_seq_one_letter_code
_entity_poly.pdbx_strand_id
1 'polypeptide(L)'
;MASNPFQSSDAVRTAQPLRHAQTVTLKGPLLLESGGTLPGVTVAYETYGRLDAAGGNAILICHAISGDSHVARHDAEDDPGWWDILVGPGKPVDTNRFFVICPNLLGGCRGTTGPGSINPETGKPYGPDFPTTTIGDMVEVERRLLDHLGVGQLVAVVGGSVGGHQTLTWATRHPDRLRGAVVLASSPRLTSQALAFDVVGRNAIRRDPHYHGGQYYDQPLGPAVGLALARMIGHITYLSPEAMSQKFEADRLHPREVAIEFEKTFSVGSYLGHQGTKFVERFDANSYITLSLAMDLFDLGGTPEQLAASFSRAQCRWLVLSFSSDWLFQPRQSRDIVNALIRNNASVSYCDIESDCGHDAFLLPDDFDRYGEMVRAFIQNLAPAPQTAGVEKDEQHGRTSIFHEHRLDYDRIVELIPPGASVLDLGCGTGRLLARLRHRNHRRLVGLELDERKILGALQRNLDVIHADLNESLRPFADKQFDCVVLSQTLPAVRDVAGVIAEMLRVGATGIVSFPNLAFHKLRRILAEEGRAPRACGWLKNQWYDTADIRFLSIADFESFCAEKKFHIQRRIALNTETGREVTDDANRNADLAIFVLGRTGGNGKA
;
A
#
# COMPACT_ATOMS: atom_id res chain seq x y z
N MET A 1 -17.79 -7.93 -47.90
CA MET A 1 -16.52 -7.70 -47.18
C MET A 1 -16.88 -6.86 -45.98
N ALA A 2 -16.90 -7.47 -44.81
CA ALA A 2 -17.21 -6.73 -43.57
C ALA A 2 -16.06 -5.76 -43.32
N SER A 3 -16.35 -4.48 -43.09
CA SER A 3 -15.37 -3.47 -42.70
C SER A 3 -14.78 -3.87 -41.35
N ASN A 4 -13.47 -4.05 -41.31
CA ASN A 4 -12.72 -4.30 -40.10
C ASN A 4 -12.97 -3.11 -39.12
N PRO A 5 -13.52 -3.33 -37.91
CA PRO A 5 -13.81 -2.25 -36.97
C PRO A 5 -12.54 -1.49 -36.49
N PHE A 6 -11.36 -2.00 -36.79
CA PHE A 6 -10.07 -1.37 -36.55
C PHE A 6 -9.54 -0.54 -37.72
N GLN A 7 -10.33 -0.33 -38.81
CA GLN A 7 -9.98 0.50 -39.95
C GLN A 7 -10.37 1.97 -39.79
N SER A 8 -10.25 2.58 -38.64
CA SER A 8 -10.37 4.03 -38.53
C SER A 8 -8.99 4.66 -38.47
N SER A 9 -8.63 5.32 -39.57
CA SER A 9 -7.46 6.20 -39.81
C SER A 9 -6.13 5.54 -40.14
N ASP A 10 -5.77 5.71 -41.41
CA ASP A 10 -4.70 5.14 -42.21
C ASP A 10 -3.28 5.72 -41.98
N ALA A 11 -2.89 6.09 -40.79
CA ALA A 11 -1.53 6.53 -40.51
C ALA A 11 -1.00 5.91 -39.22
N VAL A 12 0.27 5.47 -39.25
CA VAL A 12 1.06 5.26 -38.04
C VAL A 12 1.02 6.58 -37.26
N ARG A 13 0.14 6.69 -36.28
CA ARG A 13 0.06 7.88 -35.44
C ARG A 13 1.14 7.75 -34.37
N THR A 14 2.20 8.54 -34.49
CA THR A 14 3.03 8.85 -33.32
C THR A 14 2.12 9.50 -32.28
N ALA A 15 2.15 9.00 -31.07
CA ALA A 15 1.35 9.56 -29.98
C ALA A 15 1.58 11.08 -29.88
N GLN A 16 0.48 11.85 -29.87
CA GLN A 16 0.57 13.31 -29.83
C GLN A 16 1.33 13.76 -28.59
N PRO A 17 2.21 14.78 -28.69
CA PRO A 17 2.87 15.37 -27.54
C PRO A 17 1.82 15.86 -26.51
N LEU A 18 2.12 15.68 -25.22
CA LEU A 18 1.30 16.22 -24.14
C LEU A 18 1.47 17.75 -24.09
N ARG A 19 0.34 18.46 -23.91
CA ARG A 19 0.27 19.94 -23.99
C ARG A 19 1.23 20.66 -23.04
N HIS A 20 1.40 20.15 -21.84
CA HIS A 20 2.20 20.75 -20.77
C HIS A 20 3.53 20.05 -20.52
N ALA A 21 3.85 19.00 -21.29
CA ALA A 21 5.10 18.28 -21.12
C ALA A 21 6.30 19.15 -21.47
N GLN A 22 7.23 19.19 -20.55
CA GLN A 22 8.56 19.75 -20.72
C GLN A 22 9.52 18.64 -21.17
N THR A 23 10.59 18.99 -21.86
CA THR A 23 11.61 18.03 -22.29
C THR A 23 12.99 18.49 -21.89
N VAL A 24 13.84 17.54 -21.52
CA VAL A 24 15.26 17.78 -21.28
C VAL A 24 16.09 16.61 -21.82
N THR A 25 17.19 16.93 -22.48
CA THR A 25 18.20 15.94 -22.86
C THR A 25 19.23 15.82 -21.75
N LEU A 26 19.31 14.63 -21.15
CA LEU A 26 20.22 14.34 -20.07
C LEU A 26 21.67 14.31 -20.54
N LYS A 27 22.61 14.75 -19.69
CA LYS A 27 24.03 14.77 -20.02
C LYS A 27 24.65 13.35 -20.03
N GLY A 28 25.41 13.07 -21.07
CA GLY A 28 26.18 11.85 -21.23
C GLY A 28 25.36 10.62 -21.57
N PRO A 29 26.01 9.51 -21.92
CA PRO A 29 25.34 8.27 -22.26
C PRO A 29 24.70 7.61 -21.05
N LEU A 30 23.67 6.79 -21.28
CA LEU A 30 23.07 5.90 -20.28
C LEU A 30 23.59 4.48 -20.54
N LEU A 31 24.33 3.95 -19.57
CA LEU A 31 24.71 2.54 -19.54
C LEU A 31 23.55 1.74 -19.00
N LEU A 32 23.09 0.76 -19.75
CA LEU A 32 21.94 -0.06 -19.39
C LEU A 32 22.37 -1.31 -18.62
N GLU A 33 21.52 -1.80 -17.74
CA GLU A 33 21.76 -3.04 -16.98
C GLU A 33 21.89 -4.27 -17.88
N SER A 34 21.24 -4.25 -19.05
CA SER A 34 21.38 -5.28 -20.08
C SER A 34 22.75 -5.28 -20.78
N GLY A 35 23.63 -4.32 -20.47
CA GLY A 35 24.95 -4.15 -21.10
C GLY A 35 24.95 -3.25 -22.34
N GLY A 36 23.79 -2.76 -22.80
CA GLY A 36 23.70 -1.79 -23.89
C GLY A 36 24.02 -0.36 -23.44
N THR A 37 24.06 0.56 -24.41
CA THR A 37 24.28 2.00 -24.15
C THR A 37 23.33 2.82 -25.01
N LEU A 38 22.64 3.77 -24.41
CA LEU A 38 21.96 4.84 -25.13
C LEU A 38 22.86 6.07 -25.14
N PRO A 39 23.25 6.60 -26.32
CA PRO A 39 24.21 7.69 -26.43
C PRO A 39 23.67 9.03 -25.88
N GLY A 40 22.36 9.17 -25.83
CA GLY A 40 21.65 10.29 -25.22
C GLY A 40 20.22 9.91 -24.86
N VAL A 41 19.71 10.47 -23.80
CA VAL A 41 18.32 10.27 -23.35
C VAL A 41 17.64 11.62 -23.22
N THR A 42 16.55 11.80 -23.95
CA THR A 42 15.61 12.90 -23.75
C THR A 42 14.50 12.41 -22.84
N VAL A 43 14.13 13.19 -21.83
CA VAL A 43 13.04 12.89 -20.90
C VAL A 43 11.95 13.92 -21.09
N ALA A 44 10.74 13.48 -21.33
CA ALA A 44 9.55 14.29 -21.24
C ALA A 44 8.92 14.10 -19.86
N TYR A 45 8.52 15.20 -19.22
CA TYR A 45 7.98 15.21 -17.87
C TYR A 45 7.04 16.39 -17.67
N GLU A 46 6.16 16.27 -16.68
CA GLU A 46 5.33 17.39 -16.21
C GLU A 46 5.61 17.68 -14.75
N THR A 47 5.37 18.92 -14.33
CA THR A 47 5.55 19.37 -12.94
C THR A 47 4.35 20.16 -12.47
N TYR A 48 3.99 20.01 -11.20
CA TYR A 48 2.85 20.67 -10.58
C TYR A 48 3.27 21.30 -9.26
N GLY A 49 2.70 22.42 -8.91
CA GLY A 49 3.10 23.18 -7.73
C GLY A 49 4.43 23.91 -7.91
N ARG A 50 5.11 24.20 -6.81
CA ARG A 50 6.35 24.97 -6.81
C ARG A 50 7.40 24.34 -5.90
N LEU A 51 8.62 24.19 -6.43
CA LEU A 51 9.77 23.75 -5.64
C LEU A 51 10.15 24.85 -4.63
N ASP A 52 10.32 24.48 -3.38
CA ASP A 52 10.80 25.39 -2.34
C ASP A 52 12.30 25.72 -2.52
N ALA A 53 12.75 26.79 -1.87
CA ALA A 53 14.14 27.27 -2.01
C ALA A 53 15.19 26.25 -1.50
N ALA A 54 14.79 25.32 -0.63
CA ALA A 54 15.64 24.28 -0.09
C ALA A 54 15.61 22.99 -0.93
N GLY A 55 14.72 22.89 -1.94
CA GLY A 55 14.51 21.68 -2.74
C GLY A 55 13.92 20.52 -1.92
N GLY A 56 13.27 20.82 -0.81
CA GLY A 56 12.90 19.84 0.22
C GLY A 56 11.45 19.35 0.18
N ASN A 57 10.62 19.86 -0.74
CA ASN A 57 9.18 19.55 -0.85
C ASN A 57 8.80 18.76 -2.09
N ALA A 58 9.75 18.10 -2.78
CA ALA A 58 9.49 17.39 -4.02
C ALA A 58 8.91 15.99 -3.79
N ILE A 59 7.93 15.61 -4.63
CA ILE A 59 7.34 14.26 -4.71
C ILE A 59 7.47 13.77 -6.14
N LEU A 60 7.95 12.55 -6.32
CA LEU A 60 8.00 11.86 -7.61
C LEU A 60 6.79 10.94 -7.74
N ILE A 61 6.03 11.09 -8.83
CA ILE A 61 4.95 10.16 -9.20
C ILE A 61 5.45 9.28 -10.34
N CYS A 62 5.41 7.96 -10.12
CA CYS A 62 5.79 6.95 -11.08
C CYS A 62 4.53 6.33 -11.71
N HIS A 63 4.33 6.51 -13.01
CA HIS A 63 3.13 6.03 -13.68
C HIS A 63 3.18 4.53 -14.04
N ALA A 64 2.02 3.91 -14.22
CA ALA A 64 1.87 2.53 -14.67
C ALA A 64 2.22 2.39 -16.17
N ILE A 65 2.31 1.14 -16.66
CA ILE A 65 2.76 0.80 -18.02
C ILE A 65 2.07 1.61 -19.13
N SER A 66 0.80 1.92 -18.96
CA SER A 66 -0.01 2.63 -19.97
C SER A 66 -0.27 4.10 -19.62
N GLY A 67 0.34 4.62 -18.54
CA GLY A 67 0.29 6.03 -18.15
C GLY A 67 1.24 6.90 -18.95
N ASP A 68 1.28 8.15 -18.57
CA ASP A 68 2.20 9.18 -19.10
C ASP A 68 2.46 10.26 -18.05
N SER A 69 3.20 11.33 -18.38
CA SER A 69 3.54 12.41 -17.45
C SER A 69 2.34 13.26 -17.03
N HIS A 70 1.21 13.18 -17.73
CA HIS A 70 0.01 13.95 -17.43
C HIS A 70 -0.79 13.35 -16.27
N VAL A 71 -0.28 13.49 -15.06
CA VAL A 71 -0.87 12.88 -13.85
C VAL A 71 -2.11 13.63 -13.37
N ALA A 72 -2.17 14.93 -13.57
CA ALA A 72 -3.28 15.79 -13.15
C ALA A 72 -3.45 16.96 -14.14
N ARG A 73 -4.60 17.63 -14.10
CA ARG A 73 -4.83 18.84 -14.89
C ARG A 73 -4.01 20.01 -14.36
N HIS A 74 -3.53 20.85 -15.26
CA HIS A 74 -2.83 22.10 -14.93
C HIS A 74 -3.79 23.27 -14.67
N ASP A 75 -4.90 23.30 -15.38
CA ASP A 75 -5.95 24.33 -15.27
C ASP A 75 -7.35 23.76 -15.56
N ALA A 76 -8.38 24.63 -15.55
CA ALA A 76 -9.76 24.21 -15.76
C ALA A 76 -10.08 23.77 -17.20
N GLU A 77 -9.25 24.17 -18.18
CA GLU A 77 -9.41 23.87 -19.61
C GLU A 77 -8.57 22.66 -20.05
N ASP A 78 -7.76 22.12 -19.12
CA ASP A 78 -6.91 20.96 -19.36
C ASP A 78 -7.69 19.66 -19.17
N ASP A 79 -7.31 18.62 -19.91
CA ASP A 79 -7.86 17.30 -19.75
C ASP A 79 -7.52 16.76 -18.33
N PRO A 80 -8.39 15.95 -17.70
CA PRO A 80 -8.04 15.31 -16.44
C PRO A 80 -6.87 14.33 -16.65
N GLY A 81 -5.85 14.46 -15.80
CA GLY A 81 -4.75 13.50 -15.78
C GLY A 81 -5.21 12.14 -15.27
N TRP A 82 -4.38 11.12 -15.50
CA TRP A 82 -4.73 9.74 -15.14
C TRP A 82 -4.87 9.51 -13.62
N TRP A 83 -4.34 10.38 -12.77
CA TRP A 83 -4.50 10.35 -11.31
C TRP A 83 -4.97 11.69 -10.75
N ASP A 84 -5.78 12.40 -11.52
CA ASP A 84 -6.32 13.69 -11.14
C ASP A 84 -7.06 13.67 -9.79
N ILE A 85 -7.60 12.53 -9.38
CA ILE A 85 -8.21 12.37 -8.05
C ILE A 85 -7.19 12.48 -6.91
N LEU A 86 -5.94 12.04 -7.10
CA LEU A 86 -4.90 12.00 -6.07
C LEU A 86 -4.06 13.27 -6.02
N VAL A 87 -3.74 13.86 -7.18
CA VAL A 87 -2.78 14.96 -7.32
C VAL A 87 -3.52 16.26 -7.66
N GLY A 88 -3.21 17.35 -6.96
CA GLY A 88 -3.78 18.67 -7.23
C GLY A 88 -3.93 19.52 -5.97
N PRO A 89 -4.40 20.77 -6.11
CA PRO A 89 -4.62 21.68 -4.98
C PRO A 89 -5.62 21.08 -3.98
N GLY A 90 -5.20 20.94 -2.72
CA GLY A 90 -6.01 20.38 -1.63
C GLY A 90 -6.28 18.87 -1.69
N LYS A 91 -5.75 18.16 -2.71
CA LYS A 91 -5.87 16.71 -2.84
C LYS A 91 -4.86 15.97 -1.95
N PRO A 92 -4.89 14.63 -1.85
CA PRO A 92 -3.93 13.89 -1.02
C PRO A 92 -2.46 14.24 -1.27
N VAL A 93 -2.07 14.37 -2.54
CA VAL A 93 -0.79 14.95 -2.97
C VAL A 93 -1.03 16.42 -3.33
N ASP A 94 -0.99 17.28 -2.31
CA ASP A 94 -1.40 18.67 -2.40
C ASP A 94 -0.34 19.55 -3.09
N THR A 95 -0.61 19.97 -4.32
CA THR A 95 0.29 20.83 -5.10
C THR A 95 0.42 22.26 -4.57
N ASN A 96 -0.40 22.70 -3.60
CA ASN A 96 -0.16 23.93 -2.86
C ASN A 96 1.05 23.82 -1.91
N ARG A 97 1.43 22.60 -1.53
CA ARG A 97 2.50 22.32 -0.55
C ARG A 97 3.69 21.63 -1.19
N PHE A 98 3.46 20.78 -2.16
CA PHE A 98 4.47 19.92 -2.76
C PHE A 98 4.73 20.28 -4.22
N PHE A 99 5.99 20.17 -4.61
CA PHE A 99 6.40 20.16 -6.00
C PHE A 99 6.36 18.74 -6.53
N VAL A 100 5.37 18.45 -7.37
CA VAL A 100 5.13 17.12 -7.92
C VAL A 100 5.79 17.00 -9.28
N ILE A 101 6.50 15.91 -9.53
CA ILE A 101 7.20 15.61 -10.78
C ILE A 101 6.67 14.26 -11.28
N CYS A 102 6.26 14.19 -12.54
CA CYS A 102 5.88 12.96 -13.22
C CYS A 102 6.62 12.85 -14.55
N PRO A 103 7.68 12.03 -14.66
CA PRO A 103 8.36 11.77 -15.93
C PRO A 103 7.68 10.67 -16.72
N ASN A 104 7.79 10.72 -18.05
CA ASN A 104 7.47 9.58 -18.91
C ASN A 104 8.59 8.54 -18.87
N LEU A 105 8.20 7.26 -18.88
CA LEU A 105 9.12 6.13 -18.81
C LEU A 105 10.10 6.06 -19.99
N LEU A 106 11.35 5.70 -19.72
CA LEU A 106 12.31 5.28 -20.73
C LEU A 106 11.77 4.05 -21.49
N GLY A 107 11.81 4.09 -22.82
CA GLY A 107 11.20 3.06 -23.65
C GLY A 107 9.72 3.29 -23.98
N GLY A 108 9.11 4.34 -23.40
CA GLY A 108 7.73 4.77 -23.70
C GLY A 108 7.60 5.55 -25.01
N CYS A 109 6.39 6.02 -25.30
CA CYS A 109 6.05 6.67 -26.59
C CYS A 109 5.56 8.13 -26.44
N ARG A 110 5.66 8.72 -25.25
CA ARG A 110 5.14 10.08 -24.96
C ARG A 110 6.25 11.11 -24.77
N GLY A 111 7.30 11.07 -25.62
CA GLY A 111 8.35 12.09 -25.68
C GLY A 111 9.65 11.76 -24.94
N THR A 112 9.66 10.78 -24.02
CA THR A 112 10.90 10.21 -23.49
C THR A 112 11.49 9.23 -24.52
N THR A 113 12.83 9.17 -24.59
CA THR A 113 13.55 8.26 -25.50
C THR A 113 13.00 6.84 -25.41
N GLY A 114 12.61 6.29 -26.56
CA GLY A 114 12.02 4.97 -26.72
C GLY A 114 12.16 4.44 -28.14
N PRO A 115 11.52 3.33 -28.49
CA PRO A 115 11.64 2.69 -29.81
C PRO A 115 11.30 3.62 -31.00
N GLY A 116 10.36 4.55 -30.83
CA GLY A 116 10.00 5.54 -31.85
C GLY A 116 10.98 6.70 -31.98
N SER A 117 11.95 6.83 -31.07
CA SER A 117 12.97 7.89 -31.13
C SER A 117 13.98 7.63 -32.23
N ILE A 118 14.53 8.72 -32.80
CA ILE A 118 15.55 8.62 -33.83
C ILE A 118 16.87 8.13 -33.22
N ASN A 119 17.40 7.05 -33.73
CA ASN A 119 18.74 6.58 -33.42
C ASN A 119 19.75 7.51 -34.09
N PRO A 120 20.63 8.18 -33.33
CA PRO A 120 21.59 9.14 -33.89
C PRO A 120 22.64 8.50 -34.81
N GLU A 121 22.86 7.18 -34.71
CA GLU A 121 23.81 6.46 -35.56
C GLU A 121 23.25 6.13 -36.95
N THR A 122 21.94 5.89 -37.05
CA THR A 122 21.29 5.47 -38.29
C THR A 122 20.44 6.55 -38.94
N GLY A 123 20.04 7.58 -38.16
CA GLY A 123 19.10 8.62 -38.58
C GLY A 123 17.65 8.12 -38.76
N LYS A 124 17.33 6.90 -38.29
CA LYS A 124 16.00 6.26 -38.35
C LYS A 124 15.50 5.96 -36.92
N PRO A 125 14.19 5.74 -36.74
CA PRO A 125 13.69 5.23 -35.47
C PRO A 125 14.43 3.96 -35.02
N TYR A 126 14.67 3.84 -33.71
CA TYR A 126 15.28 2.61 -33.18
C TYR A 126 14.46 1.36 -33.56
N GLY A 127 13.15 1.45 -33.46
CA GLY A 127 12.27 0.31 -33.72
C GLY A 127 12.60 -0.91 -32.84
N PRO A 128 12.74 -2.10 -33.44
CA PRO A 128 13.10 -3.33 -32.73
C PRO A 128 14.55 -3.33 -32.21
N ASP A 129 15.40 -2.43 -32.71
CA ASP A 129 16.80 -2.30 -32.29
C ASP A 129 16.94 -1.44 -31.00
N PHE A 130 15.83 -0.93 -30.47
CA PHE A 130 15.86 -0.26 -29.17
C PHE A 130 16.35 -1.25 -28.08
N PRO A 131 17.39 -0.88 -27.32
CA PRO A 131 17.98 -1.85 -26.38
C PRO A 131 17.00 -2.24 -25.28
N THR A 132 17.15 -3.45 -24.76
CA THR A 132 16.39 -3.92 -23.62
C THR A 132 16.68 -3.05 -22.41
N THR A 133 15.64 -2.42 -21.88
CA THR A 133 15.67 -1.59 -20.68
C THR A 133 15.04 -2.32 -19.49
N THR A 134 15.42 -1.95 -18.29
CA THR A 134 14.90 -2.46 -17.02
C THR A 134 14.23 -1.37 -16.21
N ILE A 135 13.50 -1.73 -15.15
CA ILE A 135 12.98 -0.77 -14.17
C ILE A 135 14.14 0.03 -13.54
N GLY A 136 15.30 -0.60 -13.35
CA GLY A 136 16.49 0.08 -12.85
C GLY A 136 17.02 1.18 -13.77
N ASP A 137 16.99 0.94 -15.08
CA ASP A 137 17.36 1.96 -16.08
C ASP A 137 16.38 3.14 -16.08
N MET A 138 15.07 2.87 -15.92
CA MET A 138 14.05 3.91 -15.80
C MET A 138 14.30 4.80 -14.57
N VAL A 139 14.56 4.18 -13.42
CA VAL A 139 14.87 4.89 -12.17
C VAL A 139 16.17 5.70 -12.29
N GLU A 140 17.18 5.21 -13.00
CA GLU A 140 18.41 5.98 -13.22
C GLU A 140 18.15 7.24 -14.11
N VAL A 141 17.26 7.13 -15.09
CA VAL A 141 16.82 8.29 -15.90
C VAL A 141 16.08 9.30 -15.02
N GLU A 142 15.16 8.84 -14.18
CA GLU A 142 14.44 9.70 -13.23
C GLU A 142 15.39 10.38 -12.25
N ARG A 143 16.37 9.66 -11.72
CA ARG A 143 17.38 10.23 -10.82
C ARG A 143 18.16 11.36 -11.49
N ARG A 144 18.59 11.17 -12.76
CA ARG A 144 19.28 12.20 -13.52
C ARG A 144 18.39 13.41 -13.83
N LEU A 145 17.09 13.18 -14.06
CA LEU A 145 16.11 14.25 -14.19
C LEU A 145 16.01 15.07 -12.89
N LEU A 146 15.91 14.41 -11.73
CA LEU A 146 15.86 15.09 -10.43
C LEU A 146 17.14 15.91 -10.17
N ASP A 147 18.32 15.40 -10.52
CA ASP A 147 19.58 16.14 -10.44
C ASP A 147 19.55 17.39 -11.33
N HIS A 148 18.99 17.28 -12.55
CA HIS A 148 18.79 18.43 -13.45
C HIS A 148 17.85 19.49 -12.87
N LEU A 149 16.78 19.05 -12.19
CA LEU A 149 15.80 19.94 -11.54
C LEU A 149 16.28 20.49 -10.19
N GLY A 150 17.46 20.11 -9.71
CA GLY A 150 18.01 20.56 -8.43
C GLY A 150 17.35 19.91 -7.21
N VAL A 151 16.71 18.75 -7.37
CA VAL A 151 16.06 18.00 -6.28
C VAL A 151 17.05 17.01 -5.67
N GLY A 152 17.54 17.32 -4.48
CA GLY A 152 18.49 16.45 -3.75
C GLY A 152 17.82 15.29 -3.03
N GLN A 153 16.68 15.50 -2.40
CA GLN A 153 15.93 14.49 -1.66
C GLN A 153 14.42 14.68 -1.84
N LEU A 154 13.74 13.59 -2.12
CA LEU A 154 12.28 13.54 -2.24
C LEU A 154 11.60 13.40 -0.88
N VAL A 155 10.45 14.05 -0.70
CA VAL A 155 9.52 13.75 0.40
C VAL A 155 9.02 12.31 0.25
N ALA A 156 8.56 11.96 -0.96
CA ALA A 156 8.11 10.61 -1.27
C ALA A 156 8.30 10.28 -2.74
N VAL A 157 8.42 8.97 -3.02
CA VAL A 157 8.15 8.37 -4.32
C VAL A 157 6.83 7.63 -4.21
N VAL A 158 5.91 7.86 -5.14
CA VAL A 158 4.55 7.31 -5.12
C VAL A 158 4.28 6.62 -6.45
N GLY A 159 3.90 5.35 -6.41
CA GLY A 159 3.60 4.60 -7.64
C GLY A 159 2.69 3.41 -7.42
N GLY A 160 1.83 3.17 -8.42
CA GLY A 160 0.97 1.99 -8.49
C GLY A 160 1.40 1.06 -9.63
N SER A 161 1.16 -0.25 -9.48
CA SER A 161 1.51 -1.24 -10.51
C SER A 161 3.01 -1.20 -10.88
N VAL A 162 3.36 -0.98 -12.14
CA VAL A 162 4.76 -0.74 -12.60
C VAL A 162 5.37 0.49 -11.91
N GLY A 163 4.58 1.52 -11.60
CA GLY A 163 5.04 2.65 -10.79
C GLY A 163 5.48 2.22 -9.38
N GLY A 164 4.84 1.19 -8.84
CA GLY A 164 5.27 0.56 -7.59
C GLY A 164 6.61 -0.16 -7.72
N HIS A 165 6.89 -0.85 -8.85
CA HIS A 165 8.22 -1.42 -9.13
C HIS A 165 9.30 -0.34 -9.15
N GLN A 166 9.02 0.83 -9.75
CA GLN A 166 9.92 1.98 -9.74
C GLN A 166 10.14 2.49 -8.30
N THR A 167 9.06 2.63 -7.53
CA THR A 167 9.11 3.06 -6.13
C THR A 167 9.97 2.11 -5.26
N LEU A 168 9.79 0.79 -5.43
CA LEU A 168 10.61 -0.23 -4.77
C LEU A 168 12.08 -0.12 -5.19
N THR A 169 12.35 0.11 -6.46
CA THR A 169 13.71 0.29 -7.00
C THR A 169 14.36 1.56 -6.47
N TRP A 170 13.64 2.68 -6.39
CA TRP A 170 14.12 3.91 -5.78
C TRP A 170 14.59 3.69 -4.35
N ALA A 171 13.78 3.05 -3.53
CA ALA A 171 14.09 2.84 -2.12
C ALA A 171 15.25 1.86 -1.89
N THR A 172 15.45 0.89 -2.78
CA THR A 172 16.53 -0.09 -2.66
C THR A 172 17.86 0.41 -3.24
N ARG A 173 17.83 1.25 -4.30
CA ARG A 173 19.03 1.74 -4.98
C ARG A 173 19.49 3.11 -4.53
N HIS A 174 18.56 3.98 -4.18
CA HIS A 174 18.84 5.37 -3.78
C HIS A 174 18.23 5.69 -2.39
N PRO A 175 18.54 4.90 -1.35
CA PRO A 175 17.89 5.01 -0.04
C PRO A 175 18.02 6.39 0.60
N ASP A 176 19.10 7.12 0.31
CA ASP A 176 19.35 8.46 0.85
C ASP A 176 18.58 9.58 0.13
N ARG A 177 17.96 9.26 -1.03
CA ARG A 177 17.30 10.23 -1.89
C ARG A 177 15.81 10.40 -1.63
N LEU A 178 15.21 9.62 -0.71
CA LEU A 178 13.79 9.71 -0.39
C LEU A 178 13.53 9.49 1.10
N ARG A 179 12.54 10.22 1.63
CA ARG A 179 12.07 10.05 3.03
C ARG A 179 10.96 9.02 3.16
N GLY A 180 10.16 8.83 2.12
CA GLY A 180 9.09 7.84 2.10
C GLY A 180 8.85 7.21 0.74
N ALA A 181 8.29 5.99 0.77
CA ALA A 181 7.89 5.22 -0.38
C ALA A 181 6.40 4.81 -0.23
N VAL A 182 5.59 5.13 -1.24
CA VAL A 182 4.18 4.75 -1.29
C VAL A 182 3.98 3.79 -2.46
N VAL A 183 3.67 2.55 -2.16
CA VAL A 183 3.52 1.45 -3.12
C VAL A 183 2.07 0.98 -3.12
N LEU A 184 1.39 1.07 -4.28
CA LEU A 184 0.00 0.66 -4.44
C LEU A 184 -0.11 -0.47 -5.47
N ALA A 185 -0.91 -1.49 -5.19
CA ALA A 185 -1.23 -2.56 -6.14
C ALA A 185 0.01 -3.06 -6.90
N SER A 186 1.07 -3.46 -6.18
CA SER A 186 2.34 -3.84 -6.78
C SER A 186 2.95 -5.10 -6.14
N SER A 187 4.06 -5.57 -6.69
CA SER A 187 4.65 -6.85 -6.33
C SER A 187 6.18 -6.79 -6.29
N PRO A 188 6.85 -7.70 -5.57
CA PRO A 188 8.31 -7.80 -5.61
C PRO A 188 8.83 -8.44 -6.91
N ARG A 189 7.96 -9.14 -7.65
CA ARG A 189 8.18 -9.74 -8.98
C ARG A 189 6.86 -10.21 -9.56
N LEU A 190 6.80 -10.42 -10.88
CA LEU A 190 5.60 -10.96 -11.51
C LEU A 190 5.40 -12.44 -11.18
N THR A 191 4.12 -12.84 -11.07
CA THR A 191 3.75 -14.25 -11.04
C THR A 191 3.84 -14.88 -12.43
N SER A 192 3.96 -16.20 -12.52
CA SER A 192 3.91 -16.91 -13.82
C SER A 192 2.63 -16.63 -14.58
N GLN A 193 1.51 -16.38 -13.89
CA GLN A 193 0.24 -16.03 -14.52
C GLN A 193 0.30 -14.63 -15.16
N ALA A 194 0.85 -13.64 -14.47
CA ALA A 194 1.02 -12.28 -15.01
C ALA A 194 1.97 -12.29 -16.22
N LEU A 195 3.11 -12.99 -16.10
CA LEU A 195 4.03 -13.23 -17.24
C LEU A 195 3.35 -13.85 -18.45
N ALA A 196 2.43 -14.82 -18.23
CA ALA A 196 1.71 -15.47 -19.32
C ALA A 196 0.83 -14.49 -20.09
N PHE A 197 0.14 -13.55 -19.42
CA PHE A 197 -0.64 -12.50 -20.09
C PHE A 197 0.25 -11.61 -20.95
N ASP A 198 1.40 -11.18 -20.44
CA ASP A 198 2.35 -10.36 -21.19
C ASP A 198 2.93 -11.08 -22.40
N VAL A 199 3.26 -12.36 -22.26
CA VAL A 199 3.70 -13.20 -23.38
C VAL A 199 2.63 -13.26 -24.47
N VAL A 200 1.35 -13.46 -24.12
CA VAL A 200 0.25 -13.50 -25.10
C VAL A 200 0.07 -12.13 -25.77
N GLY A 201 0.09 -11.04 -25.01
CA GLY A 201 -0.01 -9.68 -25.55
C GLY A 201 1.11 -9.35 -26.54
N ARG A 202 2.36 -9.62 -26.19
CA ARG A 202 3.50 -9.42 -27.10
C ARG A 202 3.44 -10.32 -28.34
N ASN A 203 2.95 -11.56 -28.21
CA ASN A 203 2.74 -12.45 -29.36
C ASN A 203 1.64 -11.93 -30.28
N ALA A 204 0.55 -11.36 -29.75
CA ALA A 204 -0.49 -10.73 -30.58
C ALA A 204 0.10 -9.61 -31.44
N ILE A 205 0.91 -8.72 -30.83
CA ILE A 205 1.59 -7.64 -31.56
C ILE A 205 2.55 -8.17 -32.62
N ARG A 206 3.45 -9.11 -32.27
CA ARG A 206 4.49 -9.61 -33.17
C ARG A 206 3.93 -10.41 -34.35
N ARG A 207 2.72 -10.96 -34.22
CA ARG A 207 2.02 -11.73 -35.30
C ARG A 207 1.05 -10.86 -36.09
N ASP A 208 0.90 -9.59 -35.76
CA ASP A 208 0.13 -8.67 -36.58
C ASP A 208 0.79 -8.54 -37.96
N PRO A 209 0.04 -8.67 -39.09
CA PRO A 209 0.59 -8.56 -40.45
C PRO A 209 1.32 -7.24 -40.70
N HIS A 210 0.97 -6.17 -40.00
CA HIS A 210 1.54 -4.83 -40.15
C HIS A 210 2.66 -4.53 -39.13
N TYR A 211 3.12 -5.53 -38.36
CA TYR A 211 4.25 -5.35 -37.45
C TYR A 211 5.59 -5.20 -38.16
N HIS A 212 5.76 -5.83 -39.30
CA HIS A 212 6.98 -5.74 -40.12
C HIS A 212 8.28 -5.99 -39.33
N GLY A 213 8.26 -6.95 -38.41
CA GLY A 213 9.41 -7.22 -37.54
C GLY A 213 9.78 -6.08 -36.60
N GLY A 214 8.87 -5.13 -36.38
CA GLY A 214 9.07 -3.92 -35.56
C GLY A 214 9.48 -2.66 -36.34
N GLN A 215 9.73 -2.79 -37.67
CA GLN A 215 10.08 -1.68 -38.54
C GLN A 215 8.84 -1.17 -39.30
N TYR A 216 7.90 -0.55 -38.60
CA TYR A 216 6.62 -0.06 -39.16
C TYR A 216 6.48 1.46 -39.17
N TYR A 217 7.45 2.21 -38.67
CA TYR A 217 7.33 3.67 -38.52
C TYR A 217 7.28 4.43 -39.87
N ASP A 218 7.81 3.85 -40.91
CA ASP A 218 7.78 4.36 -42.31
C ASP A 218 6.69 3.73 -43.17
N GLN A 219 5.87 2.83 -42.56
CA GLN A 219 4.80 2.13 -43.27
C GLN A 219 3.47 2.90 -43.14
N PRO A 220 2.55 2.75 -44.11
CA PRO A 220 1.24 3.39 -44.04
C PRO A 220 0.37 2.86 -42.89
N LEU A 221 0.57 1.60 -42.44
CA LEU A 221 -0.17 0.93 -41.41
C LEU A 221 0.78 0.32 -40.38
N GLY A 222 0.44 0.46 -39.10
CA GLY A 222 1.13 -0.18 -37.99
C GLY A 222 0.35 -1.37 -37.41
N PRO A 223 0.89 -2.10 -36.42
CA PRO A 223 0.30 -3.30 -35.82
C PRO A 223 -0.87 -3.00 -34.89
N ALA A 224 -1.91 -2.34 -35.40
CA ALA A 224 -3.04 -1.83 -34.63
C ALA A 224 -3.89 -2.97 -34.03
N VAL A 225 -4.10 -4.06 -34.77
CA VAL A 225 -4.90 -5.20 -34.31
C VAL A 225 -4.20 -5.92 -33.16
N GLY A 226 -2.89 -6.19 -33.32
CA GLY A 226 -2.11 -6.84 -32.28
C GLY A 226 -2.01 -6.01 -31.00
N LEU A 227 -1.82 -4.70 -31.13
CA LEU A 227 -1.76 -3.78 -29.98
C LEU A 227 -3.12 -3.66 -29.28
N ALA A 228 -4.22 -3.60 -30.05
CA ALA A 228 -5.57 -3.61 -29.49
C ALA A 228 -5.85 -4.89 -28.70
N LEU A 229 -5.50 -6.07 -29.25
CA LEU A 229 -5.65 -7.36 -28.55
C LEU A 229 -4.83 -7.41 -27.26
N ALA A 230 -3.57 -6.92 -27.27
CA ALA A 230 -2.76 -6.84 -26.07
C ALA A 230 -3.42 -5.96 -25.00
N ARG A 231 -4.04 -4.84 -25.40
CA ARG A 231 -4.79 -3.96 -24.49
C ARG A 231 -6.05 -4.62 -23.96
N MET A 232 -6.79 -5.36 -24.79
CA MET A 232 -7.99 -6.11 -24.37
C MET A 232 -7.65 -7.13 -23.28
N ILE A 233 -6.55 -7.88 -23.46
CA ILE A 233 -6.04 -8.81 -22.43
C ILE A 233 -5.74 -8.05 -21.13
N GLY A 234 -5.05 -6.92 -21.21
CA GLY A 234 -4.79 -6.06 -20.05
C GLY A 234 -6.08 -5.68 -19.32
N HIS A 235 -7.12 -5.20 -20.03
CA HIS A 235 -8.40 -4.84 -19.40
C HIS A 235 -9.13 -6.02 -18.73
N ILE A 236 -8.97 -7.24 -19.24
CA ILE A 236 -9.49 -8.43 -18.55
C ILE A 236 -8.77 -8.62 -17.22
N THR A 237 -7.48 -8.35 -17.14
CA THR A 237 -6.70 -8.54 -15.91
C THR A 237 -6.84 -7.39 -14.91
N TYR A 238 -7.27 -6.21 -15.36
CA TYR A 238 -7.39 -5.01 -14.51
C TYR A 238 -8.68 -4.95 -13.71
N LEU A 239 -9.76 -5.55 -14.20
CA LEU A 239 -11.04 -5.59 -13.50
C LEU A 239 -11.22 -6.91 -12.76
N SER A 240 -11.88 -6.87 -11.62
CA SER A 240 -12.27 -8.07 -10.89
C SER A 240 -13.44 -8.79 -11.57
N PRO A 241 -13.70 -10.07 -11.27
CA PRO A 241 -14.92 -10.76 -11.69
C PRO A 241 -16.20 -10.02 -11.24
N GLU A 242 -16.20 -9.46 -10.04
CA GLU A 242 -17.29 -8.69 -9.45
C GLU A 242 -17.56 -7.42 -10.27
N ALA A 243 -16.52 -6.61 -10.54
CA ALA A 243 -16.63 -5.41 -11.37
C ALA A 243 -17.10 -5.73 -12.79
N MET A 244 -16.61 -6.82 -13.38
CA MET A 244 -17.06 -7.28 -14.69
C MET A 244 -18.54 -7.67 -14.66
N SER A 245 -18.99 -8.40 -13.63
CA SER A 245 -20.38 -8.80 -13.46
C SER A 245 -21.29 -7.58 -13.28
N GLN A 246 -20.96 -6.68 -12.38
CA GLN A 246 -21.73 -5.44 -12.15
C GLN A 246 -21.88 -4.62 -13.43
N LYS A 247 -20.82 -4.57 -14.24
CA LYS A 247 -20.79 -3.72 -15.44
C LYS A 247 -21.51 -4.33 -16.64
N PHE A 248 -21.54 -5.65 -16.79
CA PHE A 248 -21.95 -6.30 -18.04
C PHE A 248 -23.06 -7.33 -17.92
N GLU A 249 -23.37 -7.90 -16.74
CA GLU A 249 -24.38 -8.96 -16.62
C GLU A 249 -25.83 -8.46 -16.83
N ALA A 250 -26.14 -7.23 -16.39
CA ALA A 250 -27.48 -6.66 -16.54
C ALA A 250 -27.86 -6.42 -18.01
N ASP A 251 -26.88 -6.17 -18.88
CA ASP A 251 -27.04 -5.87 -20.31
C ASP A 251 -26.12 -6.74 -21.16
N ARG A 252 -26.16 -8.04 -20.89
CA ARG A 252 -25.24 -9.03 -21.44
C ARG A 252 -25.23 -9.08 -22.97
N LEU A 253 -26.42 -8.92 -23.59
CA LEU A 253 -26.59 -8.90 -25.04
C LEU A 253 -26.94 -7.48 -25.50
N HIS A 254 -26.09 -6.89 -26.32
CA HIS A 254 -26.33 -5.57 -26.87
C HIS A 254 -25.83 -5.46 -28.33
N PRO A 255 -26.72 -5.18 -29.32
CA PRO A 255 -28.19 -5.18 -29.25
C PRO A 255 -28.73 -6.59 -29.04
N ARG A 256 -29.97 -6.73 -28.55
CA ARG A 256 -30.64 -8.03 -28.30
C ARG A 256 -30.83 -8.90 -29.54
N GLU A 257 -30.53 -8.37 -30.71
CA GLU A 257 -30.56 -9.10 -31.99
C GLU A 257 -29.13 -9.60 -32.27
N VAL A 258 -29.04 -10.86 -32.73
CA VAL A 258 -27.76 -11.47 -33.11
C VAL A 258 -27.16 -10.66 -34.27
N ALA A 259 -26.17 -9.85 -33.97
CA ALA A 259 -25.47 -9.08 -35.00
C ALA A 259 -24.58 -10.00 -35.86
N ILE A 260 -24.40 -9.62 -37.14
CA ILE A 260 -23.48 -10.31 -38.05
C ILE A 260 -22.04 -10.29 -37.51
N GLU A 261 -21.70 -9.26 -36.72
CA GLU A 261 -20.41 -9.15 -36.01
C GLU A 261 -20.55 -9.74 -34.60
N PHE A 262 -20.18 -10.98 -34.44
CA PHE A 262 -20.32 -11.76 -33.19
C PHE A 262 -19.69 -11.06 -31.97
N GLU A 263 -18.58 -10.34 -32.16
CA GLU A 263 -17.85 -9.60 -31.09
C GLU A 263 -18.68 -8.46 -30.49
N LYS A 264 -19.58 -7.86 -31.28
CA LYS A 264 -20.48 -6.79 -30.81
C LYS A 264 -21.79 -7.30 -30.21
N THR A 265 -22.00 -8.60 -30.20
CA THR A 265 -23.21 -9.22 -29.64
C THR A 265 -23.24 -9.10 -28.12
N PHE A 266 -22.09 -9.08 -27.49
CA PHE A 266 -21.97 -8.97 -26.04
C PHE A 266 -21.44 -7.60 -25.63
N SER A 267 -22.01 -7.01 -24.58
CA SER A 267 -21.61 -5.70 -24.04
C SER A 267 -20.13 -5.66 -23.67
N VAL A 268 -19.61 -6.73 -23.07
CA VAL A 268 -18.17 -6.86 -22.75
C VAL A 268 -17.29 -6.83 -23.99
N GLY A 269 -17.71 -7.43 -25.10
CA GLY A 269 -16.98 -7.40 -26.38
C GLY A 269 -16.88 -5.99 -26.95
N SER A 270 -17.99 -5.24 -26.93
CA SER A 270 -18.01 -3.84 -27.34
C SER A 270 -17.12 -2.96 -26.45
N TYR A 271 -17.11 -3.18 -25.15
CA TYR A 271 -16.23 -2.50 -24.22
C TYR A 271 -14.76 -2.76 -24.50
N LEU A 272 -14.37 -4.03 -24.61
CA LEU A 272 -12.97 -4.41 -24.88
C LEU A 272 -12.50 -3.86 -26.23
N GLY A 273 -13.32 -3.94 -27.28
CA GLY A 273 -13.04 -3.36 -28.58
C GLY A 273 -12.81 -1.84 -28.53
N HIS A 274 -13.67 -1.11 -27.79
CA HIS A 274 -13.50 0.32 -27.56
C HIS A 274 -12.17 0.64 -26.85
N GLN A 275 -11.84 -0.09 -25.80
CA GLN A 275 -10.59 0.12 -25.05
C GLN A 275 -9.35 -0.19 -25.91
N GLY A 276 -9.42 -1.22 -26.74
CA GLY A 276 -8.37 -1.54 -27.70
C GLY A 276 -8.15 -0.42 -28.72
N THR A 277 -9.20 0.06 -29.36
CA THR A 277 -9.15 1.16 -30.35
C THR A 277 -8.59 2.44 -29.74
N LYS A 278 -9.12 2.86 -28.59
CA LYS A 278 -8.65 4.06 -27.87
C LYS A 278 -7.16 3.97 -27.51
N PHE A 279 -6.68 2.77 -27.20
CA PHE A 279 -5.27 2.56 -26.86
C PHE A 279 -4.36 2.70 -28.07
N VAL A 280 -4.73 2.12 -29.22
CA VAL A 280 -3.97 2.24 -30.48
C VAL A 280 -3.77 3.70 -30.90
N GLU A 281 -4.73 4.58 -30.63
CA GLU A 281 -4.62 6.02 -30.95
C GLU A 281 -3.53 6.75 -30.17
N ARG A 282 -3.11 6.23 -29.02
CA ARG A 282 -2.20 6.94 -28.10
C ARG A 282 -0.96 6.17 -27.71
N PHE A 283 -0.80 4.92 -28.12
CA PHE A 283 0.30 4.08 -27.67
C PHE A 283 1.02 3.41 -28.85
N ASP A 284 2.32 3.18 -28.68
CA ASP A 284 3.19 2.56 -29.66
C ASP A 284 3.43 1.08 -29.32
N ALA A 285 3.39 0.21 -30.34
CA ALA A 285 3.48 -1.24 -30.14
C ALA A 285 4.87 -1.72 -29.69
N ASN A 286 5.96 -1.14 -30.23
CA ASN A 286 7.30 -1.47 -29.75
C ASN A 286 7.52 -0.96 -28.32
N SER A 287 6.98 0.21 -27.97
CA SER A 287 7.00 0.71 -26.60
C SER A 287 6.24 -0.21 -25.64
N TYR A 288 5.08 -0.76 -26.05
CA TYR A 288 4.38 -1.77 -25.26
C TYR A 288 5.24 -3.00 -25.00
N ILE A 289 5.90 -3.51 -26.05
CA ILE A 289 6.81 -4.67 -25.93
C ILE A 289 7.97 -4.34 -24.98
N THR A 290 8.60 -3.17 -25.13
CA THR A 290 9.74 -2.74 -24.32
C THR A 290 9.35 -2.61 -22.85
N LEU A 291 8.25 -1.92 -22.55
CA LEU A 291 7.82 -1.67 -21.17
C LEU A 291 7.32 -2.95 -20.47
N SER A 292 6.55 -3.80 -21.20
CA SER A 292 6.11 -5.08 -20.64
C SER A 292 7.30 -6.03 -20.39
N LEU A 293 8.33 -6.01 -21.22
CA LEU A 293 9.54 -6.79 -20.99
C LEU A 293 10.33 -6.26 -19.78
N ALA A 294 10.43 -4.95 -19.60
CA ALA A 294 11.07 -4.35 -18.42
C ALA A 294 10.34 -4.75 -17.12
N MET A 295 9.00 -4.85 -17.16
CA MET A 295 8.18 -5.33 -16.05
C MET A 295 8.43 -6.82 -15.77
N ASP A 296 8.50 -7.66 -16.81
CA ASP A 296 8.80 -9.10 -16.69
C ASP A 296 10.16 -9.37 -16.04
N LEU A 297 11.15 -8.53 -16.36
CA LEU A 297 12.52 -8.65 -15.85
C LEU A 297 12.68 -8.15 -14.40
N PHE A 298 11.67 -7.50 -13.85
CA PHE A 298 11.73 -7.00 -12.48
C PHE A 298 11.62 -8.14 -11.46
N ASP A 299 12.67 -8.33 -10.67
CA ASP A 299 12.71 -9.34 -9.60
C ASP A 299 13.58 -8.86 -8.43
N LEU A 300 12.98 -8.68 -7.26
CA LEU A 300 13.66 -8.35 -6.00
C LEU A 300 14.01 -9.59 -5.16
N GLY A 301 13.67 -10.79 -5.63
CA GLY A 301 14.00 -12.05 -4.97
C GLY A 301 12.82 -13.01 -4.90
N GLY A 302 13.14 -14.29 -5.14
CA GLY A 302 12.17 -15.39 -5.20
C GLY A 302 11.88 -16.06 -3.86
N THR A 303 12.72 -15.82 -2.84
CA THR A 303 12.52 -16.34 -1.48
C THR A 303 12.36 -15.21 -0.47
N PRO A 304 11.75 -15.46 0.70
CA PRO A 304 11.63 -14.45 1.76
C PRO A 304 12.99 -13.88 2.20
N GLU A 305 14.05 -14.67 2.18
CA GLU A 305 15.40 -14.27 2.57
C GLU A 305 16.04 -13.37 1.51
N GLN A 306 15.91 -13.72 0.23
CA GLN A 306 16.39 -12.90 -0.89
C GLN A 306 15.66 -11.55 -0.92
N LEU A 307 14.33 -11.57 -0.77
CA LEU A 307 13.53 -10.35 -0.74
C LEU A 307 13.90 -9.46 0.46
N ALA A 308 14.10 -10.04 1.64
CA ALA A 308 14.56 -9.27 2.79
C ALA A 308 15.97 -8.66 2.55
N ALA A 309 16.88 -9.40 1.93
CA ALA A 309 18.20 -8.91 1.59
C ALA A 309 18.15 -7.70 0.63
N SER A 310 17.21 -7.69 -0.32
CA SER A 310 17.02 -6.57 -1.26
C SER A 310 16.63 -5.26 -0.55
N PHE A 311 15.91 -5.34 0.57
CA PHE A 311 15.52 -4.17 1.38
C PHE A 311 16.52 -3.80 2.49
N SER A 312 17.65 -4.51 2.63
CA SER A 312 18.57 -4.30 3.74
C SER A 312 19.15 -2.88 3.84
N ARG A 313 19.20 -2.15 2.73
CA ARG A 313 19.69 -0.77 2.67
C ARG A 313 18.58 0.29 2.68
N ALA A 314 17.32 -0.11 2.54
CA ALA A 314 16.19 0.81 2.47
C ALA A 314 15.95 1.45 3.85
N GLN A 315 16.04 2.79 3.93
CA GLN A 315 15.94 3.56 5.18
C GLN A 315 14.69 4.44 5.27
N CYS A 316 13.97 4.59 4.17
CA CYS A 316 12.76 5.40 4.12
C CYS A 316 11.61 4.77 4.92
N ARG A 317 10.59 5.57 5.21
CA ARG A 317 9.29 5.05 5.70
C ARG A 317 8.47 4.51 4.53
N TRP A 318 7.63 3.52 4.82
CA TRP A 318 6.84 2.83 3.81
C TRP A 318 5.35 2.91 4.09
N LEU A 319 4.58 3.17 3.03
CA LEU A 319 3.16 2.87 2.97
C LEU A 319 2.94 1.90 1.81
N VAL A 320 2.44 0.71 2.12
CA VAL A 320 2.09 -0.31 1.13
C VAL A 320 0.59 -0.51 1.17
N LEU A 321 -0.07 -0.39 0.01
CA LEU A 321 -1.51 -0.57 -0.13
C LEU A 321 -1.80 -1.64 -1.17
N SER A 322 -2.62 -2.62 -0.82
CA SER A 322 -3.19 -3.61 -1.74
C SER A 322 -4.70 -3.48 -1.79
N PHE A 323 -5.34 -4.14 -2.75
CA PHE A 323 -6.78 -4.15 -2.92
C PHE A 323 -7.26 -5.59 -2.98
N SER A 324 -8.26 -5.94 -2.18
CA SER A 324 -8.65 -7.33 -1.91
C SER A 324 -9.02 -8.12 -3.16
N SER A 325 -9.62 -7.47 -4.16
CA SER A 325 -10.03 -8.07 -5.43
C SER A 325 -8.98 -8.01 -6.54
N ASP A 326 -7.79 -7.44 -6.28
CA ASP A 326 -6.70 -7.43 -7.26
C ASP A 326 -6.15 -8.84 -7.44
N TRP A 327 -6.44 -9.44 -8.58
CA TRP A 327 -6.00 -10.78 -8.93
C TRP A 327 -4.79 -10.82 -9.86
N LEU A 328 -4.38 -9.64 -10.38
CA LEU A 328 -3.14 -9.48 -11.16
C LEU A 328 -1.92 -9.30 -10.23
N PHE A 329 -1.99 -8.33 -9.31
CA PHE A 329 -1.01 -8.11 -8.25
C PHE A 329 -1.67 -8.40 -6.87
N GLN A 330 -1.82 -9.67 -6.59
CA GLN A 330 -2.59 -10.16 -5.44
C GLN A 330 -2.08 -9.59 -4.11
N PRO A 331 -2.95 -9.33 -3.11
CA PRO A 331 -2.58 -8.81 -1.79
C PRO A 331 -1.44 -9.56 -1.11
N ARG A 332 -1.33 -10.88 -1.35
CA ARG A 332 -0.22 -11.69 -0.83
C ARG A 332 1.16 -11.18 -1.26
N GLN A 333 1.29 -10.62 -2.48
CA GLN A 333 2.56 -10.12 -2.99
C GLN A 333 2.95 -8.80 -2.29
N SER A 334 1.99 -7.93 -2.00
CA SER A 334 2.20 -6.76 -1.14
C SER A 334 2.55 -7.17 0.28
N ARG A 335 1.92 -8.21 0.84
CA ARG A 335 2.29 -8.79 2.14
C ARG A 335 3.72 -9.36 2.16
N ASP A 336 4.20 -9.94 1.06
CA ASP A 336 5.59 -10.39 0.95
C ASP A 336 6.57 -9.22 1.07
N ILE A 337 6.29 -8.08 0.43
CA ILE A 337 7.06 -6.84 0.58
C ILE A 337 7.06 -6.40 2.05
N VAL A 338 5.89 -6.31 2.66
CA VAL A 338 5.74 -5.88 4.07
C VAL A 338 6.48 -6.82 5.02
N ASN A 339 6.39 -8.13 4.83
CA ASN A 339 7.09 -9.12 5.63
C ASN A 339 8.62 -8.97 5.53
N ALA A 340 9.13 -8.69 4.33
CA ALA A 340 10.55 -8.42 4.11
C ALA A 340 11.01 -7.13 4.81
N LEU A 341 10.17 -6.08 4.80
CA LEU A 341 10.42 -4.83 5.51
C LEU A 341 10.38 -5.01 7.04
N ILE A 342 9.42 -5.79 7.56
CA ILE A 342 9.34 -6.15 8.99
C ILE A 342 10.61 -6.86 9.45
N ARG A 343 11.13 -7.82 8.67
CA ARG A 343 12.38 -8.54 8.98
C ARG A 343 13.59 -7.62 9.05
N ASN A 344 13.60 -6.53 8.27
CA ASN A 344 14.64 -5.50 8.30
C ASN A 344 14.41 -4.40 9.36
N ASN A 345 13.42 -4.54 10.22
CA ASN A 345 13.01 -3.51 11.19
C ASN A 345 12.67 -2.15 10.55
N ALA A 346 12.26 -2.14 9.29
CA ALA A 346 11.87 -0.92 8.60
C ALA A 346 10.58 -0.33 9.19
N SER A 347 10.43 0.99 9.07
CA SER A 347 9.19 1.71 9.40
C SER A 347 8.20 1.49 8.27
N VAL A 348 7.20 0.64 8.46
CA VAL A 348 6.23 0.25 7.44
C VAL A 348 4.81 0.29 7.97
N SER A 349 3.93 0.88 7.17
CA SER A 349 2.48 0.77 7.31
C SER A 349 1.91 0.00 6.12
N TYR A 350 0.90 -0.81 6.37
CA TYR A 350 0.24 -1.63 5.36
C TYR A 350 -1.27 -1.63 5.57
N CYS A 351 -2.02 -1.53 4.48
CA CYS A 351 -3.45 -1.80 4.48
C CYS A 351 -3.83 -2.59 3.22
N ASP A 352 -4.63 -3.64 3.41
CA ASP A 352 -5.35 -4.33 2.34
C ASP A 352 -6.74 -3.71 2.28
N ILE A 353 -7.00 -2.90 1.26
CA ILE A 353 -8.26 -2.18 1.10
C ILE A 353 -9.31 -3.15 0.54
N GLU A 354 -10.43 -3.29 1.23
CA GLU A 354 -11.55 -4.06 0.71
C GLU A 354 -12.12 -3.37 -0.55
N SER A 355 -12.10 -4.04 -1.69
CA SER A 355 -12.43 -3.48 -3.00
C SER A 355 -13.00 -4.54 -3.92
N ASP A 356 -13.95 -4.15 -4.77
CA ASP A 356 -14.46 -4.97 -5.86
C ASP A 356 -13.92 -4.53 -7.23
N CYS A 357 -13.06 -3.50 -7.29
CA CYS A 357 -12.64 -2.86 -8.54
C CYS A 357 -11.49 -3.59 -9.26
N GLY A 358 -10.82 -4.55 -8.62
CA GLY A 358 -9.66 -5.26 -9.18
C GLY A 358 -8.37 -4.45 -9.12
N HIS A 359 -7.50 -4.64 -10.12
CA HIS A 359 -6.20 -3.96 -10.17
C HIS A 359 -6.32 -2.44 -10.37
N ASP A 360 -7.32 -1.99 -11.14
CA ASP A 360 -7.53 -0.57 -11.40
C ASP A 360 -8.08 0.21 -10.19
N ALA A 361 -8.35 -0.43 -9.05
CA ALA A 361 -8.90 0.18 -7.84
C ALA A 361 -8.15 1.46 -7.41
N PHE A 362 -6.81 1.51 -7.56
CA PHE A 362 -6.03 2.68 -7.21
C PHE A 362 -6.21 3.87 -8.19
N LEU A 363 -6.84 3.66 -9.35
CA LEU A 363 -7.13 4.70 -10.35
C LEU A 363 -8.60 5.16 -10.33
N LEU A 364 -9.47 4.35 -9.73
CA LEU A 364 -10.91 4.58 -9.74
C LEU A 364 -11.37 5.37 -8.49
N PRO A 365 -12.47 6.14 -8.60
CA PRO A 365 -12.97 6.93 -7.48
C PRO A 365 -13.64 6.11 -6.38
N ASP A 366 -14.03 4.86 -6.66
CA ASP A 366 -14.86 4.03 -5.78
C ASP A 366 -14.23 3.82 -4.39
N ASP A 367 -12.92 3.54 -4.33
CA ASP A 367 -12.19 3.29 -3.10
C ASP A 367 -11.33 4.48 -2.65
N PHE A 368 -11.39 5.59 -3.39
CA PHE A 368 -10.50 6.72 -3.22
C PHE A 368 -10.56 7.36 -1.83
N ASP A 369 -11.75 7.51 -1.26
CA ASP A 369 -11.93 8.12 0.07
C ASP A 369 -11.16 7.35 1.17
N ARG A 370 -10.94 6.04 0.98
CA ARG A 370 -10.20 5.20 1.92
C ARG A 370 -8.69 5.30 1.71
N TYR A 371 -8.21 4.93 0.54
CA TYR A 371 -6.76 4.91 0.29
C TYR A 371 -6.16 6.32 0.12
N GLY A 372 -6.89 7.26 -0.46
CA GLY A 372 -6.43 8.63 -0.67
C GLY A 372 -6.11 9.34 0.65
N GLU A 373 -6.97 9.17 1.67
CA GLU A 373 -6.71 9.74 3.01
C GLU A 373 -5.53 9.05 3.72
N MET A 374 -5.27 7.76 3.47
CA MET A 374 -4.07 7.08 3.98
C MET A 374 -2.80 7.66 3.35
N VAL A 375 -2.80 7.88 2.03
CA VAL A 375 -1.70 8.52 1.31
C VAL A 375 -1.49 9.95 1.83
N ARG A 376 -2.56 10.73 1.99
CA ARG A 376 -2.50 12.08 2.56
C ARG A 376 -1.84 12.09 3.93
N ALA A 377 -2.34 11.28 4.85
CA ALA A 377 -1.84 11.21 6.23
C ALA A 377 -0.36 10.81 6.25
N PHE A 378 0.03 9.83 5.44
CA PHE A 378 1.41 9.37 5.35
C PHE A 378 2.34 10.47 4.82
N ILE A 379 2.03 11.09 3.69
CA ILE A 379 2.86 12.14 3.06
C ILE A 379 2.98 13.37 3.98
N GLN A 380 1.89 13.78 4.61
CA GLN A 380 1.91 14.90 5.55
C GLN A 380 2.85 14.66 6.73
N ASN A 381 2.96 13.43 7.19
CA ASN A 381 3.86 13.05 8.27
C ASN A 381 5.35 12.94 7.87
N LEU A 382 5.65 12.91 6.58
CA LEU A 382 7.03 12.94 6.05
C LEU A 382 7.55 14.37 5.86
N ALA A 383 6.66 15.33 5.64
CA ALA A 383 7.02 16.72 5.49
C ALA A 383 7.39 17.33 6.85
N PRO A 384 8.34 18.29 6.90
CA PRO A 384 8.57 19.07 8.11
C PRO A 384 7.25 19.71 8.56
N ALA A 385 6.90 19.57 9.83
CA ALA A 385 5.69 20.18 10.38
C ALA A 385 5.73 21.70 10.14
N PRO A 386 4.66 22.31 9.61
CA PRO A 386 4.56 23.76 9.65
C PRO A 386 4.66 24.19 11.12
N GLN A 387 5.43 25.25 11.41
CA GLN A 387 5.74 25.72 12.78
C GLN A 387 4.51 26.12 13.63
N THR A 388 3.29 25.86 13.18
CA THR A 388 2.02 26.24 13.82
C THR A 388 1.07 25.09 14.11
N ALA A 389 1.49 23.82 14.01
CA ALA A 389 0.65 22.72 14.45
C ALA A 389 0.57 22.73 15.98
N GLY A 390 -0.47 23.35 16.50
CA GLY A 390 -0.79 23.32 17.92
C GLY A 390 -0.92 21.89 18.39
N VAL A 391 -0.24 21.59 19.49
CA VAL A 391 -0.43 20.37 20.26
C VAL A 391 -1.93 20.28 20.56
N GLU A 392 -2.62 19.26 20.04
CA GLU A 392 -3.95 18.91 20.53
C GLU A 392 -3.81 18.76 22.04
N LYS A 393 -4.44 19.67 22.76
CA LYS A 393 -4.55 19.57 24.22
C LYS A 393 -5.34 18.30 24.50
N ASP A 394 -4.67 17.33 25.09
CA ASP A 394 -5.30 16.17 25.70
C ASP A 394 -6.42 16.69 26.64
N GLU A 395 -7.67 16.38 26.29
CA GLU A 395 -8.82 16.84 27.05
C GLU A 395 -8.72 16.34 28.48
N GLN A 396 -9.01 17.25 29.38
CA GLN A 396 -8.86 17.19 30.82
C GLN A 396 -9.33 15.89 31.48
N HIS A 397 -8.52 15.43 32.41
CA HIS A 397 -8.68 14.30 33.31
C HIS A 397 -10.01 14.30 34.07
N GLY A 398 -10.99 13.59 33.55
CA GLY A 398 -12.16 13.15 34.32
C GLY A 398 -11.95 11.70 34.77
N ARG A 399 -12.18 11.40 36.04
CA ARG A 399 -12.16 10.05 36.62
C ARG A 399 -13.21 9.18 35.94
N THR A 400 -12.82 8.03 35.38
CA THR A 400 -13.77 7.22 34.63
C THR A 400 -13.52 5.71 34.71
N SER A 401 -14.61 5.00 34.87
CA SER A 401 -14.72 3.55 35.03
C SER A 401 -14.74 2.80 33.68
N ILE A 402 -14.71 1.44 33.67
CA ILE A 402 -15.01 0.64 32.47
C ILE A 402 -16.35 1.01 31.83
N PHE A 403 -17.20 1.71 32.56
CA PHE A 403 -18.49 2.22 32.13
C PHE A 403 -18.39 3.58 31.38
N HIS A 404 -17.18 4.14 31.21
CA HIS A 404 -16.93 5.43 30.55
C HIS A 404 -15.79 5.31 29.51
N GLU A 405 -15.67 6.30 28.61
CA GLU A 405 -14.77 6.26 27.44
C GLU A 405 -13.27 6.35 27.77
N HIS A 406 -12.89 6.58 29.02
CA HIS A 406 -11.50 6.78 29.40
C HIS A 406 -10.76 5.47 29.68
N ARG A 407 -9.59 5.29 29.07
CA ARG A 407 -8.76 4.08 29.11
C ARG A 407 -7.73 4.16 30.25
N LEU A 408 -8.16 3.91 31.50
CA LEU A 408 -7.25 3.88 32.66
C LEU A 408 -6.16 2.79 32.57
N ASP A 409 -6.41 1.72 31.84
CA ASP A 409 -5.39 0.72 31.58
C ASP A 409 -4.19 1.28 30.82
N TYR A 410 -4.39 2.25 29.92
CA TYR A 410 -3.28 2.86 29.17
C TYR A 410 -2.29 3.56 30.09
N ASP A 411 -2.73 4.28 31.12
CA ASP A 411 -1.83 4.96 32.05
C ASP A 411 -0.94 3.94 32.77
N ARG A 412 -1.52 2.83 33.23
CA ARG A 412 -0.78 1.74 33.87
C ARG A 412 0.12 0.97 32.91
N ILE A 413 -0.35 0.68 31.68
CA ILE A 413 0.47 0.01 30.66
C ILE A 413 1.69 0.89 30.30
N VAL A 414 1.50 2.21 30.15
CA VAL A 414 2.59 3.15 29.86
C VAL A 414 3.62 3.19 30.98
N GLU A 415 3.20 3.07 32.26
CA GLU A 415 4.11 2.97 33.42
C GLU A 415 4.91 1.65 33.44
N LEU A 416 4.32 0.55 32.95
CA LEU A 416 4.96 -0.77 32.91
C LEU A 416 5.98 -0.90 31.78
N ILE A 417 5.89 -0.10 30.74
CA ILE A 417 6.80 -0.13 29.61
C ILE A 417 8.04 0.71 29.90
N PRO A 418 9.26 0.13 29.90
CA PRO A 418 10.49 0.87 30.15
C PRO A 418 10.69 1.99 29.12
N PRO A 419 11.19 3.16 29.52
CA PRO A 419 11.53 4.23 28.58
C PRO A 419 12.49 3.76 27.48
N GLY A 420 12.23 4.16 26.24
CA GLY A 420 13.06 3.77 25.09
C GLY A 420 12.80 2.35 24.56
N ALA A 421 11.91 1.57 25.17
CA ALA A 421 11.58 0.23 24.70
C ALA A 421 10.90 0.26 23.32
N SER A 422 11.14 -0.76 22.52
CA SER A 422 10.37 -1.06 21.30
C SER A 422 9.06 -1.76 21.66
N VAL A 423 7.95 -1.32 21.06
CA VAL A 423 6.60 -1.81 21.44
C VAL A 423 5.82 -2.23 20.20
N LEU A 424 5.23 -3.44 20.28
CA LEU A 424 4.24 -3.93 19.35
C LEU A 424 2.87 -3.98 20.07
N ASP A 425 1.86 -3.31 19.53
CA ASP A 425 0.50 -3.26 20.08
C ASP A 425 -0.46 -4.08 19.21
N LEU A 426 -0.97 -5.16 19.76
CA LEU A 426 -1.86 -6.12 19.10
C LEU A 426 -3.32 -5.68 19.24
N GLY A 427 -3.95 -5.29 18.12
CA GLY A 427 -5.27 -4.66 18.13
C GLY A 427 -5.16 -3.20 18.61
N CYS A 428 -4.26 -2.44 17.99
CA CYS A 428 -3.89 -1.10 18.45
C CYS A 428 -5.01 -0.05 18.30
N GLY A 429 -6.11 -0.39 17.60
CA GLY A 429 -7.15 0.57 17.30
C GLY A 429 -6.62 1.76 16.51
N THR A 430 -7.03 2.96 16.87
CA THR A 430 -6.51 4.20 16.26
C THR A 430 -5.12 4.61 16.78
N GLY A 431 -4.40 3.72 17.47
CA GLY A 431 -3.04 3.96 17.95
C GLY A 431 -2.93 4.85 19.21
N ARG A 432 -3.98 5.02 19.99
CA ARG A 432 -3.98 5.92 21.16
C ARG A 432 -2.92 5.55 22.21
N LEU A 433 -2.71 4.26 22.48
CA LEU A 433 -1.65 3.81 23.39
C LEU A 433 -0.26 4.15 22.86
N LEU A 434 0.00 3.82 21.60
CA LEU A 434 1.28 4.09 20.95
C LEU A 434 1.58 5.59 20.85
N ALA A 435 0.55 6.43 20.62
CA ALA A 435 0.71 7.87 20.61
C ALA A 435 1.14 8.42 21.99
N ARG A 436 0.62 7.88 23.09
CA ARG A 436 1.08 8.24 24.46
C ARG A 436 2.53 7.83 24.73
N LEU A 437 2.96 6.69 24.17
CA LEU A 437 4.33 6.20 24.30
C LEU A 437 5.35 7.03 23.49
N ARG A 438 4.95 7.64 22.38
CA ARG A 438 5.85 8.43 21.53
C ARG A 438 6.62 9.51 22.29
N HIS A 439 5.99 10.17 23.22
CA HIS A 439 6.62 11.24 24.02
C HIS A 439 7.68 10.73 25.02
N ARG A 440 7.89 9.41 25.11
CA ARG A 440 8.84 8.77 26.05
C ARG A 440 10.11 8.24 25.38
N ASN A 441 10.45 8.77 24.21
CA ASN A 441 11.65 8.39 23.42
C ASN A 441 11.76 6.89 23.11
N HIS A 442 10.63 6.24 22.81
CA HIS A 442 10.63 4.85 22.38
C HIS A 442 11.30 4.67 21.02
N ARG A 443 12.06 3.59 20.85
CA ARG A 443 12.85 3.33 19.62
C ARG A 443 11.98 2.98 18.44
N ARG A 444 10.93 2.19 18.66
CA ARG A 444 10.04 1.67 17.62
C ARG A 444 8.65 1.41 18.19
N LEU A 445 7.64 1.94 17.54
CA LEU A 445 6.24 1.77 17.90
C LEU A 445 5.48 1.24 16.68
N VAL A 446 4.94 0.03 16.76
CA VAL A 446 4.20 -0.62 15.67
C VAL A 446 2.86 -1.11 16.19
N GLY A 447 1.80 -0.88 15.45
CA GLY A 447 0.47 -1.42 15.73
C GLY A 447 0.06 -2.51 14.73
N LEU A 448 -0.68 -3.52 15.19
CA LEU A 448 -1.46 -4.41 14.33
C LEU A 448 -2.94 -4.09 14.52
N GLU A 449 -3.68 -3.97 13.43
CA GLU A 449 -5.13 -3.68 13.46
C GLU A 449 -5.82 -4.36 12.28
N LEU A 450 -7.06 -4.77 12.47
CA LEU A 450 -7.88 -5.42 11.44
C LEU A 450 -8.85 -4.46 10.74
N ASP A 451 -9.24 -3.37 11.40
CA ASP A 451 -10.20 -2.40 10.89
C ASP A 451 -9.50 -1.28 10.12
N GLU A 452 -9.75 -1.17 8.81
CA GLU A 452 -9.16 -0.15 7.93
C GLU A 452 -9.36 1.29 8.43
N ARG A 453 -10.53 1.61 9.02
CA ARG A 453 -10.83 2.97 9.52
C ARG A 453 -9.95 3.31 10.72
N LYS A 454 -9.65 2.32 11.55
CA LYS A 454 -8.74 2.49 12.68
C LYS A 454 -7.29 2.60 12.24
N ILE A 455 -6.90 1.88 11.19
CA ILE A 455 -5.59 2.01 10.54
C ILE A 455 -5.37 3.45 10.05
N LEU A 456 -6.34 4.05 9.37
CA LEU A 456 -6.28 5.45 8.99
C LEU A 456 -6.07 6.37 10.21
N GLY A 457 -6.80 6.13 11.29
CA GLY A 457 -6.64 6.89 12.54
C GLY A 457 -5.24 6.77 13.15
N ALA A 458 -4.58 5.62 13.03
CA ALA A 458 -3.19 5.42 13.47
C ALA A 458 -2.19 6.15 12.54
N LEU A 459 -2.39 6.07 11.22
CA LEU A 459 -1.60 6.82 10.23
C LEU A 459 -1.66 8.33 10.47
N GLN A 460 -2.85 8.89 10.73
CA GLN A 460 -3.03 10.31 11.06
C GLN A 460 -2.25 10.72 12.32
N ARG A 461 -2.02 9.79 13.25
CA ARG A 461 -1.16 9.97 14.42
C ARG A 461 0.33 9.73 14.13
N ASN A 462 0.70 9.57 12.87
CA ASN A 462 2.08 9.32 12.46
C ASN A 462 2.67 8.02 13.08
N LEU A 463 1.89 6.95 13.18
CA LEU A 463 2.29 5.64 13.68
C LEU A 463 2.47 4.66 12.53
N ASP A 464 3.34 3.68 12.73
CA ASP A 464 3.44 2.53 11.84
C ASP A 464 2.38 1.51 12.25
N VAL A 465 1.52 1.12 11.30
CA VAL A 465 0.40 0.20 11.54
C VAL A 465 0.27 -0.79 10.40
N ILE A 466 0.05 -2.06 10.73
CA ILE A 466 -0.02 -3.16 9.78
C ILE A 466 -1.40 -3.79 9.88
N HIS A 467 -2.10 -3.87 8.75
CA HIS A 467 -3.35 -4.58 8.61
C HIS A 467 -3.12 -6.09 8.77
N ALA A 468 -3.59 -6.67 9.86
CA ALA A 468 -3.41 -8.09 10.17
C ALA A 468 -4.50 -8.64 11.07
N ASP A 469 -4.92 -9.88 10.82
CA ASP A 469 -5.70 -10.68 11.77
C ASP A 469 -4.75 -11.37 12.76
N LEU A 470 -4.92 -11.10 14.03
CA LEU A 470 -4.11 -11.70 15.10
C LEU A 470 -4.22 -13.24 15.14
N ASN A 471 -5.31 -13.78 14.59
CA ASN A 471 -5.51 -15.23 14.50
C ASN A 471 -4.67 -15.90 13.39
N GLU A 472 -4.09 -15.12 12.46
CA GLU A 472 -3.25 -15.63 11.37
C GLU A 472 -1.77 -15.78 11.74
N SER A 473 -1.37 -15.43 12.96
CA SER A 473 0.01 -15.56 13.46
C SER A 473 0.91 -14.35 13.25
N LEU A 474 1.85 -14.15 14.18
CA LEU A 474 2.89 -13.14 14.14
C LEU A 474 4.17 -13.63 13.42
N ARG A 475 4.07 -14.63 12.52
CA ARG A 475 5.22 -15.25 11.82
C ARG A 475 6.18 -14.28 11.14
N PRO A 476 5.74 -13.14 10.55
CA PRO A 476 6.68 -12.21 9.95
C PRO A 476 7.69 -11.62 10.92
N PHE A 477 7.33 -11.53 12.20
CA PHE A 477 8.19 -10.98 13.24
C PHE A 477 9.17 -12.03 13.78
N ALA A 478 10.43 -11.64 13.96
CA ALA A 478 11.46 -12.49 14.53
C ALA A 478 11.27 -12.68 16.05
N ASP A 479 11.93 -13.69 16.59
CA ASP A 479 11.99 -13.92 18.05
C ASP A 479 12.63 -12.70 18.72
N LYS A 480 12.01 -12.22 19.82
CA LYS A 480 12.49 -11.08 20.62
C LYS A 480 12.76 -9.80 19.83
N GLN A 481 11.98 -9.59 18.76
CA GLN A 481 12.11 -8.39 17.91
C GLN A 481 11.66 -7.11 18.64
N PHE A 482 10.85 -7.23 19.68
CA PHE A 482 10.38 -6.12 20.51
C PHE A 482 10.71 -6.36 21.99
N ASP A 483 10.93 -5.26 22.72
CA ASP A 483 11.09 -5.31 24.18
C ASP A 483 9.76 -5.62 24.87
N CYS A 484 8.66 -5.02 24.39
CA CYS A 484 7.32 -5.24 24.89
C CYS A 484 6.33 -5.54 23.77
N VAL A 485 5.45 -6.52 23.97
CA VAL A 485 4.27 -6.74 23.15
C VAL A 485 3.03 -6.54 24.01
N VAL A 486 2.10 -5.70 23.57
CA VAL A 486 0.89 -5.35 24.30
C VAL A 486 -0.32 -5.98 23.61
N LEU A 487 -1.27 -6.49 24.38
CA LEU A 487 -2.59 -6.94 23.97
C LEU A 487 -3.62 -6.30 24.90
N SER A 488 -4.04 -5.08 24.56
CA SER A 488 -4.90 -4.29 25.45
C SER A 488 -6.37 -4.38 25.04
N GLN A 489 -7.18 -5.02 25.89
CA GLN A 489 -8.64 -5.22 25.73
C GLN A 489 -9.06 -5.91 24.42
N THR A 490 -8.13 -6.55 23.75
CA THR A 490 -8.36 -7.29 22.50
C THR A 490 -8.55 -8.80 22.77
N LEU A 491 -8.09 -9.29 23.93
CA LEU A 491 -8.12 -10.70 24.29
C LEU A 491 -9.52 -11.35 24.14
N PRO A 492 -10.64 -10.71 24.52
CA PRO A 492 -11.98 -11.30 24.37
C PRO A 492 -12.36 -11.60 22.91
N ALA A 493 -11.80 -10.88 21.93
CA ALA A 493 -12.07 -11.08 20.51
C ALA A 493 -11.14 -12.12 19.82
N VAL A 494 -10.11 -12.59 20.53
CA VAL A 494 -9.14 -13.55 19.99
C VAL A 494 -9.70 -14.97 19.97
N ARG A 495 -9.61 -15.67 18.84
CA ARG A 495 -10.08 -17.07 18.70
C ARG A 495 -9.11 -18.07 19.34
N ASP A 496 -7.82 -17.99 19.02
CA ASP A 496 -6.75 -18.82 19.58
C ASP A 496 -5.93 -18.04 20.60
N VAL A 497 -6.44 -17.93 21.82
CA VAL A 497 -5.77 -17.20 22.92
C VAL A 497 -4.39 -17.79 23.24
N ALA A 498 -4.27 -19.11 23.24
CA ALA A 498 -3.01 -19.77 23.60
C ALA A 498 -1.93 -19.52 22.54
N GLY A 499 -2.29 -19.63 21.26
CA GLY A 499 -1.39 -19.34 20.15
C GLY A 499 -0.97 -17.87 20.11
N VAL A 500 -1.90 -16.94 20.28
CA VAL A 500 -1.57 -15.50 20.28
C VAL A 500 -0.65 -15.14 21.45
N ILE A 501 -0.89 -15.62 22.67
CA ILE A 501 -0.01 -15.35 23.82
C ILE A 501 1.36 -16.02 23.63
N ALA A 502 1.43 -17.23 23.08
CA ALA A 502 2.70 -17.88 22.79
C ALA A 502 3.53 -17.08 21.77
N GLU A 503 2.89 -16.62 20.68
CA GLU A 503 3.54 -15.77 19.67
C GLU A 503 3.93 -14.39 20.23
N MET A 504 3.07 -13.78 21.04
CA MET A 504 3.36 -12.54 21.75
C MET A 504 4.64 -12.65 22.59
N LEU A 505 4.78 -13.77 23.34
CA LEU A 505 5.98 -14.05 24.13
C LEU A 505 7.17 -14.54 23.28
N ARG A 506 6.97 -15.03 22.06
CA ARG A 506 8.03 -15.30 21.09
C ARG A 506 8.62 -14.00 20.54
N VAL A 507 7.75 -13.09 20.12
CA VAL A 507 8.12 -11.83 19.45
C VAL A 507 8.61 -10.80 20.46
N GLY A 508 8.05 -10.78 21.68
CA GLY A 508 8.41 -9.86 22.75
C GLY A 508 9.27 -10.47 23.84
N ALA A 509 10.12 -9.67 24.44
CA ALA A 509 10.80 -10.05 25.68
C ALA A 509 9.81 -10.10 26.86
N THR A 510 8.84 -9.18 26.87
CA THR A 510 7.77 -9.07 27.87
C THR A 510 6.42 -8.94 27.17
N GLY A 511 5.40 -9.64 27.67
CA GLY A 511 4.01 -9.52 27.22
C GLY A 511 3.17 -8.75 28.26
N ILE A 512 2.35 -7.80 27.79
CA ILE A 512 1.40 -7.08 28.66
C ILE A 512 -0.01 -7.31 28.11
N VAL A 513 -0.88 -7.93 28.92
CA VAL A 513 -2.26 -8.23 28.54
C VAL A 513 -3.20 -7.50 29.46
N SER A 514 -4.18 -6.77 28.90
CA SER A 514 -5.26 -6.22 29.71
C SER A 514 -6.62 -6.65 29.17
N PHE A 515 -7.54 -6.88 30.11
CA PHE A 515 -8.91 -7.27 29.79
C PHE A 515 -9.87 -6.87 30.92
N PRO A 516 -11.15 -6.71 30.59
CA PRO A 516 -12.20 -6.48 31.58
C PRO A 516 -12.48 -7.76 32.37
N ASN A 517 -12.60 -7.61 33.67
CA ASN A 517 -12.93 -8.70 34.56
C ASN A 517 -14.45 -8.89 34.68
N LEU A 518 -14.98 -9.89 34.00
CA LEU A 518 -16.42 -10.16 34.03
C LEU A 518 -16.92 -10.78 35.35
N ALA A 519 -16.02 -11.17 36.24
CA ALA A 519 -16.38 -11.61 37.60
C ALA A 519 -16.57 -10.43 38.59
N PHE A 520 -16.50 -9.18 38.15
CA PHE A 520 -16.75 -8.00 38.97
C PHE A 520 -18.14 -8.06 39.62
N HIS A 521 -18.24 -7.72 40.93
CA HIS A 521 -19.45 -7.95 41.71
C HIS A 521 -20.71 -7.31 41.10
N LYS A 522 -20.62 -6.15 40.47
CA LYS A 522 -21.76 -5.49 39.83
C LYS A 522 -22.28 -6.30 38.63
N LEU A 523 -21.38 -6.88 37.83
CA LEU A 523 -21.76 -7.70 36.68
C LEU A 523 -22.40 -9.02 37.12
N ARG A 524 -21.83 -9.65 38.18
CA ARG A 524 -22.43 -10.86 38.79
C ARG A 524 -23.85 -10.58 39.30
N ARG A 525 -24.09 -9.40 39.88
CA ARG A 525 -25.39 -8.98 40.41
C ARG A 525 -26.44 -8.89 39.31
N ILE A 526 -26.11 -8.28 38.18
CA ILE A 526 -27.02 -8.21 37.02
C ILE A 526 -27.43 -9.61 36.57
N LEU A 527 -26.47 -10.54 36.46
CA LEU A 527 -26.78 -11.92 36.08
C LEU A 527 -27.63 -12.65 37.11
N ALA A 528 -27.32 -12.46 38.41
CA ALA A 528 -27.99 -13.16 39.50
C ALA A 528 -29.38 -12.60 39.81
N GLU A 529 -29.56 -11.29 39.79
CA GLU A 529 -30.81 -10.61 40.16
C GLU A 529 -31.75 -10.40 38.98
N GLU A 530 -31.22 -10.10 37.81
CA GLU A 530 -32.02 -9.79 36.63
C GLU A 530 -32.15 -10.97 35.64
N GLY A 531 -31.33 -12.02 35.82
CA GLY A 531 -31.28 -13.18 34.91
C GLY A 531 -30.87 -12.80 33.47
N ARG A 532 -30.19 -11.68 33.27
CA ARG A 532 -29.78 -11.16 31.97
C ARG A 532 -28.26 -11.15 31.81
N ALA A 533 -27.82 -11.27 30.57
CA ALA A 533 -26.42 -11.01 30.24
C ALA A 533 -26.06 -9.58 30.69
N PRO A 534 -24.92 -9.37 31.35
CA PRO A 534 -24.50 -8.05 31.81
C PRO A 534 -24.45 -7.08 30.64
N ARG A 535 -25.27 -6.03 30.70
CA ARG A 535 -25.17 -4.88 29.81
C ARG A 535 -24.34 -3.85 30.56
N ALA A 536 -23.17 -3.58 30.11
CA ALA A 536 -22.38 -2.54 30.71
C ALA A 536 -22.47 -1.25 29.89
N CYS A 537 -22.45 -0.12 30.57
CA CYS A 537 -22.14 1.17 29.99
C CYS A 537 -20.64 1.17 29.62
N GLY A 538 -20.24 2.01 28.71
CA GLY A 538 -18.83 2.08 28.33
C GLY A 538 -18.43 1.11 27.21
N TRP A 539 -17.36 0.35 27.37
CA TRP A 539 -16.82 -0.54 26.33
C TRP A 539 -17.70 -1.77 26.04
N LEU A 540 -18.56 -2.25 26.95
CA LEU A 540 -19.59 -3.27 26.72
C LEU A 540 -20.86 -2.67 26.09
N LYS A 541 -20.75 -1.70 25.20
CA LYS A 541 -21.88 -1.03 24.52
C LYS A 541 -22.69 -1.96 23.61
N ASN A 542 -22.07 -3.04 23.13
CA ASN A 542 -22.68 -3.95 22.17
C ASN A 542 -23.74 -4.82 22.84
N GLN A 543 -24.77 -5.15 22.09
CA GLN A 543 -25.73 -6.15 22.51
C GLN A 543 -25.07 -7.54 22.46
N TRP A 544 -25.59 -8.51 23.23
CA TRP A 544 -25.06 -9.85 23.26
C TRP A 544 -25.01 -10.53 21.86
N TYR A 545 -25.77 -10.05 20.91
CA TYR A 545 -25.83 -10.55 19.52
C TYR A 545 -25.00 -9.69 18.53
N ASP A 546 -24.42 -8.58 18.98
CA ASP A 546 -23.69 -7.61 18.13
C ASP A 546 -22.35 -7.25 18.82
N THR A 547 -21.66 -8.26 19.32
CA THR A 547 -20.34 -8.07 19.94
C THR A 547 -19.28 -8.90 19.22
N ALA A 548 -18.12 -8.28 18.98
CA ALA A 548 -16.93 -8.96 18.51
C ALA A 548 -16.29 -9.84 19.62
N ASP A 549 -16.70 -9.61 20.89
CA ASP A 549 -16.18 -10.34 22.03
C ASP A 549 -16.84 -11.72 22.12
N ILE A 550 -16.06 -12.76 21.87
CA ILE A 550 -16.52 -14.15 21.89
C ILE A 550 -16.19 -14.87 23.19
N ARG A 551 -15.48 -14.20 24.11
CA ARG A 551 -15.00 -14.80 25.36
C ARG A 551 -15.37 -13.96 26.56
N PHE A 552 -15.93 -14.69 27.57
CA PHE A 552 -16.19 -14.15 28.90
C PHE A 552 -15.12 -14.71 29.84
N LEU A 553 -14.25 -13.83 30.36
CA LEU A 553 -13.18 -14.26 31.24
C LEU A 553 -13.09 -13.41 32.49
N SER A 554 -12.56 -13.98 33.53
CA SER A 554 -12.26 -13.34 34.80
C SER A 554 -10.76 -13.36 35.10
N ILE A 555 -10.33 -12.65 36.12
CA ILE A 555 -8.96 -12.72 36.66
C ILE A 555 -8.60 -14.17 37.00
N ALA A 556 -9.48 -14.88 37.71
CA ALA A 556 -9.25 -16.26 38.11
C ALA A 556 -9.15 -17.24 36.91
N ASP A 557 -9.97 -17.04 35.86
CA ASP A 557 -9.89 -17.84 34.64
C ASP A 557 -8.56 -17.66 33.94
N PHE A 558 -8.08 -16.40 33.82
CA PHE A 558 -6.81 -16.10 33.18
C PHE A 558 -5.60 -16.63 33.97
N GLU A 559 -5.64 -16.58 35.32
CA GLU A 559 -4.61 -17.17 36.17
C GLU A 559 -4.56 -18.69 35.99
N SER A 560 -5.73 -19.36 36.01
CA SER A 560 -5.84 -20.81 35.77
C SER A 560 -5.33 -21.19 34.36
N PHE A 561 -5.70 -20.41 33.35
CA PHE A 561 -5.23 -20.61 31.99
C PHE A 561 -3.70 -20.46 31.89
N CYS A 562 -3.11 -19.42 32.48
CA CYS A 562 -1.67 -19.23 32.52
C CYS A 562 -0.94 -20.41 33.20
N ALA A 563 -1.52 -20.93 34.31
CA ALA A 563 -0.96 -22.08 35.02
C ALA A 563 -1.03 -23.34 34.13
N GLU A 564 -2.18 -23.64 33.50
CA GLU A 564 -2.36 -24.78 32.60
C GLU A 564 -1.39 -24.73 31.41
N LYS A 565 -1.27 -23.57 30.74
CA LYS A 565 -0.41 -23.38 29.55
C LYS A 565 1.04 -23.09 29.90
N LYS A 566 1.39 -23.01 31.20
CA LYS A 566 2.75 -22.70 31.71
C LYS A 566 3.28 -21.35 31.29
N PHE A 567 2.41 -20.34 31.15
CA PHE A 567 2.82 -18.96 30.98
C PHE A 567 3.17 -18.36 32.34
N HIS A 568 4.31 -17.70 32.43
CA HIS A 568 4.79 -17.12 33.68
C HIS A 568 4.20 -15.72 33.92
N ILE A 569 3.39 -15.57 34.95
CA ILE A 569 2.89 -14.27 35.40
C ILE A 569 3.98 -13.59 36.25
N GLN A 570 4.57 -12.52 35.75
CA GLN A 570 5.55 -11.70 36.46
C GLN A 570 4.89 -10.69 37.41
N ARG A 571 3.78 -10.09 36.96
CA ARG A 571 3.02 -9.10 37.72
C ARG A 571 1.55 -9.15 37.36
N ARG A 572 0.68 -8.93 38.36
CA ARG A 572 -0.76 -8.70 38.20
C ARG A 572 -1.11 -7.36 38.79
N ILE A 573 -1.91 -6.58 38.07
CA ILE A 573 -2.52 -5.33 38.53
C ILE A 573 -4.03 -5.50 38.32
N ALA A 574 -4.80 -5.34 39.36
CA ALA A 574 -6.26 -5.36 39.32
C ALA A 574 -6.77 -3.95 39.68
N LEU A 575 -7.59 -3.36 38.83
CA LEU A 575 -8.05 -1.99 38.98
C LEU A 575 -9.57 -1.94 39.18
N ASN A 576 -10.00 -1.11 40.06
CA ASN A 576 -11.38 -0.63 40.10
C ASN A 576 -11.41 0.73 39.39
N THR A 577 -11.94 0.75 38.16
CA THR A 577 -11.89 1.95 37.31
C THR A 577 -12.83 3.05 37.76
N GLU A 578 -13.85 2.76 38.58
CA GLU A 578 -14.72 3.77 39.17
C GLU A 578 -13.97 4.61 40.22
N THR A 579 -13.11 3.94 41.00
CA THR A 579 -12.34 4.62 42.08
C THR A 579 -10.95 5.06 41.60
N GLY A 580 -10.49 4.51 40.44
CA GLY A 580 -9.15 4.72 39.92
C GLY A 580 -8.05 4.02 40.74
N ARG A 581 -8.40 3.10 41.65
CA ARG A 581 -7.49 2.48 42.60
C ARG A 581 -7.16 1.02 42.21
N GLU A 582 -5.97 0.62 42.58
CA GLU A 582 -5.57 -0.78 42.54
C GLU A 582 -6.25 -1.58 43.67
N VAL A 583 -6.74 -2.76 43.34
CA VAL A 583 -7.47 -3.65 44.26
C VAL A 583 -6.57 -4.82 44.63
N THR A 584 -6.27 -4.95 45.90
CA THR A 584 -5.43 -6.04 46.44
C THR A 584 -6.25 -7.14 47.10
N ASP A 585 -7.40 -6.81 47.67
CA ASP A 585 -8.28 -7.75 48.37
C ASP A 585 -9.42 -8.22 47.47
N ASP A 586 -9.61 -9.53 47.40
CA ASP A 586 -10.56 -10.23 46.50
C ASP A 586 -10.67 -9.56 45.13
N ALA A 587 -9.51 -9.46 44.46
CA ALA A 587 -9.38 -8.76 43.19
C ALA A 587 -10.35 -9.29 42.11
N ASN A 588 -10.63 -10.60 42.11
CA ASN A 588 -11.57 -11.22 41.16
C ASN A 588 -13.01 -10.74 41.33
N ARG A 589 -13.37 -10.23 42.53
CA ARG A 589 -14.71 -9.69 42.83
C ARG A 589 -14.77 -8.17 42.77
N ASN A 590 -13.70 -7.50 43.22
CA ASN A 590 -13.73 -6.07 43.51
C ASN A 590 -13.07 -5.20 42.43
N ALA A 591 -12.33 -5.83 41.48
CA ALA A 591 -11.77 -5.16 40.32
C ALA A 591 -12.61 -5.41 39.06
N ASP A 592 -12.75 -4.43 38.22
CA ASP A 592 -13.44 -4.51 36.93
C ASP A 592 -12.49 -4.59 35.73
N LEU A 593 -11.18 -4.35 35.96
CA LEU A 593 -10.13 -4.38 34.93
C LEU A 593 -8.89 -5.10 35.47
N ALA A 594 -8.27 -5.92 34.62
CA ALA A 594 -7.03 -6.61 34.94
C ALA A 594 -5.92 -6.30 33.93
N ILE A 595 -4.69 -6.20 34.42
CA ILE A 595 -3.47 -6.10 33.64
C ILE A 595 -2.49 -7.15 34.14
N PHE A 596 -1.99 -7.98 33.21
CA PHE A 596 -0.99 -9.00 33.48
C PHE A 596 0.29 -8.73 32.71
N VAL A 597 1.42 -8.83 33.39
CA VAL A 597 2.74 -8.84 32.78
C VAL A 597 3.21 -10.28 32.73
N LEU A 598 3.48 -10.76 31.51
CA LEU A 598 3.85 -12.14 31.23
C LEU A 598 5.31 -12.20 30.78
N GLY A 599 5.98 -13.31 31.14
CA GLY A 599 7.31 -13.65 30.68
C GLY A 599 7.43 -15.12 30.30
N ARG A 600 8.53 -15.52 29.70
CA ARG A 600 8.83 -16.93 29.45
C ARG A 600 9.30 -17.60 30.73
N THR A 601 8.86 -18.84 30.98
CA THR A 601 9.47 -19.73 31.96
C THR A 601 10.84 -20.16 31.42
N GLY A 602 11.95 -19.66 32.02
CA GLY A 602 13.28 -20.13 31.67
C GLY A 602 14.31 -19.07 31.27
N GLY A 603 14.37 -17.98 32.02
CA GLY A 603 15.52 -17.08 32.03
C GLY A 603 15.97 -16.89 33.47
N ASN A 604 16.88 -17.70 33.98
CA ASN A 604 17.56 -17.43 35.24
C ASN A 604 18.16 -16.02 35.15
N GLY A 605 17.48 -15.06 35.78
CA GLY A 605 18.08 -13.79 36.13
C GLY A 605 19.28 -14.04 37.02
N LYS A 606 20.46 -13.85 36.48
CA LYS A 606 21.59 -13.44 37.33
C LYS A 606 21.49 -11.93 37.45
N ALA A 607 21.34 -11.50 38.68
CA ALA A 607 21.37 -10.14 39.15
C ALA A 607 22.58 -9.33 38.66
#